data_9005d329b1d8e824095d2c2e860349c4
#
_entry.id   9005d329b1d8e824095d2c2e860349c4
#
_cell.length_a   1.000
_cell.length_b   1.000
_cell.length_c   1.000
_cell.angle_alpha   90.00
_cell.angle_beta   90.00
_cell.angle_gamma   90.00
#
_symmetry.space_group_name_H-M   'P 1'
#
loop_
_entity.id
_entity.type
_entity.pdbx_description
1 polymer ?
#
loop_
_entity_poly.entity_id
_entity_poly.type
_entity_poly.pdbx_seq_one_letter_code
_entity_poly.pdbx_strand_id
1 'polypeptide(L)'
;MPHRDQEIAMLRREVEMRMGERQAILRVAGASAALIASLDSKQLPVGAVEAADMVATSLNDLSEETLQDALAAVHAEIEDDAETA
;
A
#
# COMPACT_ATOMS: atom_id res chain seq x y z
N MET A 1 20.72 33.07 -1.50
CA MET A 1 20.50 33.03 -2.95
C MET A 1 19.11 32.52 -3.23
N PRO A 2 18.27 33.28 -3.96
CA PRO A 2 16.88 32.89 -4.17
C PRO A 2 16.71 31.58 -4.97
N HIS A 3 17.63 31.27 -5.89
CA HIS A 3 17.55 30.02 -6.66
C HIS A 3 17.74 28.77 -5.81
N ARG A 4 18.63 28.83 -4.83
CA ARG A 4 18.92 27.70 -3.96
C ARG A 4 17.74 27.37 -3.07
N ASP A 5 17.07 28.40 -2.56
CA ASP A 5 15.90 28.22 -1.70
C ASP A 5 14.72 27.66 -2.48
N GLN A 6 14.56 28.05 -3.76
CA GLN A 6 13.53 27.51 -4.63
C GLN A 6 13.78 26.04 -4.96
N GLU A 7 15.05 25.67 -5.21
CA GLU A 7 15.43 24.28 -5.44
C GLU A 7 15.14 23.38 -4.24
N ILE A 8 15.49 23.87 -3.04
CA ILE A 8 15.23 23.13 -1.80
C ILE A 8 13.73 22.93 -1.61
N ALA A 9 12.93 23.97 -1.85
CA ALA A 9 11.47 23.87 -1.73
C ALA A 9 10.88 22.87 -2.73
N MET A 10 11.36 22.85 -3.98
CA MET A 10 10.95 21.90 -5.00
C MET A 10 11.30 20.47 -4.61
N LEU A 11 12.53 20.25 -4.14
CA LEU A 11 12.99 18.92 -3.71
C LEU A 11 12.16 18.41 -2.52
N ARG A 12 11.82 19.27 -1.59
CA ARG A 12 10.95 18.92 -0.48
C ARG A 12 9.56 18.49 -0.94
N ARG A 13 8.98 19.21 -1.90
CA ARG A 13 7.68 18.86 -2.46
C ARG A 13 7.71 17.50 -3.15
N GLU A 14 8.78 17.24 -3.93
CA GLU A 14 8.94 15.97 -4.60
C GLU A 14 9.05 14.82 -3.61
N VAL A 15 9.83 14.98 -2.54
CA VAL A 15 9.96 13.98 -1.49
C VAL A 15 8.63 13.73 -0.80
N GLU A 16 7.91 14.79 -0.44
CA GLU A 16 6.59 14.68 0.20
C GLU A 16 5.59 13.95 -0.69
N MET A 17 5.58 14.25 -1.99
CA MET A 17 4.70 13.58 -2.96
C MET A 17 5.03 12.10 -3.07
N ARG A 18 6.32 11.74 -3.14
CA ARG A 18 6.76 10.35 -3.22
C ARG A 18 6.42 9.58 -1.96
N MET A 19 6.56 10.20 -0.80
CA MET A 19 6.17 9.59 0.48
C MET A 19 4.67 9.36 0.54
N GLY A 20 3.88 10.30 0.05
CA GLY A 20 2.42 10.16 -0.02
C GLY A 20 1.99 9.05 -0.95
N GLU A 21 2.61 8.95 -2.13
CA GLU A 21 2.35 7.86 -3.08
C GLU A 21 2.77 6.52 -2.50
N ARG A 22 3.95 6.46 -1.87
CA ARG A 22 4.43 5.23 -1.23
C ARG A 22 3.44 4.76 -0.17
N GLN A 23 2.93 5.67 0.65
CA GLN A 23 1.95 5.35 1.68
C GLN A 23 0.65 4.82 1.08
N ALA A 24 0.18 5.42 -0.01
CA ALA A 24 -1.01 4.95 -0.72
C ALA A 24 -0.80 3.54 -1.30
N ILE A 25 0.35 3.29 -1.90
CA ILE A 25 0.69 1.97 -2.44
C ILE A 25 0.78 0.93 -1.32
N LEU A 26 1.36 1.30 -0.19
CA LEU A 26 1.43 0.41 0.97
C LEU A 26 0.03 0.04 1.48
N ARG A 27 -0.90 0.99 1.52
CA ARG A 27 -2.29 0.69 1.89
C ARG A 27 -2.95 -0.28 0.92
N VAL A 28 -2.73 -0.09 -0.39
CA VAL A 28 -3.24 -1.01 -1.40
C VAL A 28 -2.65 -2.40 -1.22
N ALA A 29 -1.35 -2.49 -0.99
CA ALA A 29 -0.68 -3.78 -0.79
C ALA A 29 -1.19 -4.48 0.48
N GLY A 30 -1.32 -3.76 1.58
CA GLY A 30 -1.82 -4.32 2.84
C GLY A 30 -3.28 -4.75 2.75
N ALA A 31 -4.13 -3.91 2.15
CA ALA A 31 -5.54 -4.25 1.94
C ALA A 31 -5.69 -5.45 1.00
N SER A 32 -4.85 -5.53 -0.03
CA SER A 32 -4.82 -6.66 -0.96
C SER A 32 -4.45 -7.95 -0.25
N ALA A 33 -3.45 -7.91 0.64
CA ALA A 33 -3.05 -9.07 1.43
C ALA A 33 -4.19 -9.56 2.32
N ALA A 34 -4.89 -8.65 2.98
CA ALA A 34 -6.02 -8.99 3.83
C ALA A 34 -7.18 -9.58 3.02
N LEU A 35 -7.44 -9.01 1.85
CA LEU A 35 -8.48 -9.51 0.95
C LEU A 35 -8.15 -10.92 0.47
N ILE A 36 -6.94 -11.15 -0.01
CA ILE A 36 -6.49 -12.46 -0.48
C ILE A 36 -6.60 -13.51 0.64
N ALA A 37 -6.21 -13.15 1.86
CA ALA A 37 -6.28 -14.06 3.00
C ALA A 37 -7.71 -14.47 3.35
N SER A 38 -8.70 -13.63 3.02
CA SER A 38 -10.09 -13.90 3.32
C SER A 38 -10.86 -14.59 2.19
N LEU A 39 -10.27 -14.73 1.00
CA LEU A 39 -10.95 -15.30 -0.14
C LEU A 39 -10.93 -16.84 -0.11
N ASP A 40 -12.06 -17.41 -0.52
CA ASP A 40 -12.15 -18.84 -0.81
C ASP A 40 -11.98 -19.00 -2.32
N SER A 41 -10.86 -19.57 -2.74
CA SER A 41 -10.53 -19.74 -4.15
C SER A 41 -11.53 -20.61 -4.90
N LYS A 42 -12.24 -21.49 -4.20
CA LYS A 42 -13.25 -22.37 -4.79
C LYS A 42 -14.52 -21.64 -5.22
N GLN A 43 -14.78 -20.48 -4.61
CA GLN A 43 -15.96 -19.68 -4.88
C GLN A 43 -15.69 -18.50 -5.81
N LEU A 44 -14.45 -18.27 -6.21
CA LEU A 44 -14.10 -17.17 -7.09
C LEU A 44 -14.50 -17.47 -8.54
N PRO A 45 -15.00 -16.45 -9.27
CA PRO A 45 -15.15 -16.57 -10.72
C PRO A 45 -13.80 -16.86 -11.38
N VAL A 46 -13.82 -17.54 -12.51
CA VAL A 46 -12.60 -17.99 -13.22
C VAL A 46 -11.65 -16.82 -13.49
N GLY A 47 -12.17 -15.67 -13.94
CA GLY A 47 -11.32 -14.50 -14.21
C GLY A 47 -10.71 -13.89 -12.97
N ALA A 48 -11.36 -14.01 -11.82
CA ALA A 48 -10.84 -13.50 -10.56
C ALA A 48 -9.72 -14.38 -9.99
N VAL A 49 -9.68 -15.67 -10.33
CA VAL A 49 -8.63 -16.59 -9.86
C VAL A 49 -7.25 -16.14 -10.36
N GLU A 50 -7.15 -15.80 -11.65
CA GLU A 50 -5.88 -15.33 -12.21
C GLU A 50 -5.43 -14.02 -11.57
N ALA A 51 -6.36 -13.08 -11.38
CA ALA A 51 -6.03 -11.81 -10.72
C ALA A 51 -5.60 -12.01 -9.28
N ALA A 52 -6.27 -12.89 -8.55
CA ALA A 52 -5.91 -13.21 -7.18
C ALA A 52 -4.51 -13.85 -7.09
N ASP A 53 -4.18 -14.75 -8.03
CA ASP A 53 -2.85 -15.34 -8.10
C ASP A 53 -1.77 -14.28 -8.36
N MET A 54 -2.03 -13.34 -9.27
CA MET A 54 -1.09 -12.25 -9.54
C MET A 54 -0.84 -11.40 -8.29
N VAL A 55 -1.89 -11.07 -7.56
CA VAL A 55 -1.77 -10.29 -6.33
C VAL A 55 -0.96 -11.07 -5.30
N ALA A 56 -1.29 -12.34 -5.08
CA ALA A 56 -0.59 -13.18 -4.11
C ALA A 56 0.90 -13.32 -4.45
N THR A 57 1.22 -13.57 -5.72
CA THR A 57 2.60 -13.68 -6.20
C THR A 57 3.34 -12.37 -6.01
N SER A 58 2.70 -11.25 -6.36
CA SER A 58 3.31 -9.92 -6.23
C SER A 58 3.59 -9.57 -4.77
N LEU A 59 2.68 -9.94 -3.86
CA LEU A 59 2.89 -9.73 -2.43
C LEU A 59 4.06 -10.57 -1.90
N ASN A 60 4.18 -11.80 -2.36
CA ASN A 60 5.30 -12.67 -1.98
C ASN A 60 6.66 -12.17 -2.50
N ASP A 61 6.65 -11.38 -3.57
CA ASP A 61 7.87 -10.78 -4.12
C ASP A 61 8.34 -9.55 -3.33
N LEU A 62 7.49 -9.00 -2.47
CA LEU A 62 7.87 -7.89 -1.61
C LEU A 62 8.84 -8.35 -0.52
N SER A 63 9.73 -7.45 -0.10
CA SER A 63 10.57 -7.73 1.06
C SER A 63 9.69 -7.86 2.31
N GLU A 64 10.16 -8.60 3.28
CA GLU A 64 9.47 -8.75 4.55
C GLU A 64 9.22 -7.39 5.23
N GLU A 65 10.22 -6.51 5.16
CA GLU A 65 10.11 -5.15 5.70
C GLU A 65 8.99 -4.37 5.03
N THR A 66 8.92 -4.39 3.70
CA THR A 66 7.88 -3.68 2.95
C THR A 66 6.50 -4.26 3.25
N LEU A 67 6.39 -5.58 3.33
CA LEU A 67 5.12 -6.23 3.67
C LEU A 67 4.65 -5.84 5.09
N GLN A 68 5.55 -5.77 6.05
CA GLN A 68 5.23 -5.31 7.40
C GLN A 68 4.77 -3.86 7.40
N ASP A 69 5.43 -3.00 6.62
CA ASP A 69 5.02 -1.60 6.47
C ASP A 69 3.62 -1.49 5.87
N ALA A 70 3.31 -2.34 4.89
CA ALA A 70 1.99 -2.38 4.25
C ALA A 70 0.89 -2.79 5.23
N LEU A 71 1.13 -3.83 6.01
CA LEU A 71 0.18 -4.29 7.03
C LEU A 71 -0.02 -3.24 8.12
N ALA A 72 1.05 -2.56 8.53
CA ALA A 72 0.98 -1.49 9.51
C ALA A 72 0.16 -0.30 8.99
N ALA A 73 0.29 0.03 7.70
CA ALA A 73 -0.46 1.12 7.09
C ALA A 73 -1.97 0.86 7.11
N VAL A 74 -2.38 -0.38 6.80
CA VAL A 74 -3.79 -0.78 6.84
C VAL A 74 -4.31 -0.82 8.27
N HIS A 75 -3.53 -1.32 9.19
CA HIS A 75 -3.91 -1.41 10.60
C HIS A 75 -4.17 -0.03 11.20
N ALA A 76 -3.30 0.94 10.91
CA ALA A 76 -3.48 2.32 11.36
C ALA A 76 -4.77 2.93 10.80
N GLU A 77 -5.08 2.68 9.53
CA GLU A 77 -6.30 3.19 8.88
C GLU A 77 -7.55 2.60 9.53
N ILE A 78 -7.55 1.31 9.81
CA ILE A 78 -8.68 0.62 10.48
C ILE A 78 -8.88 1.17 11.90
N GLU A 79 -7.81 1.40 12.65
CA GLU A 79 -7.89 1.96 13.99
C GLU A 79 -8.47 3.37 13.98
N ASP A 80 -8.06 4.21 13.02
CA ASP A 80 -8.59 5.56 12.85
C ASP A 80 -10.09 5.52 12.56
N ASP A 81 -10.54 4.65 11.69
CA ASP A 81 -11.97 4.47 11.39
C ASP A 81 -12.76 4.00 12.62
N ALA A 82 -12.18 3.12 13.40
CA ALA A 82 -12.82 2.62 14.63
C ALA A 82 -12.94 3.73 15.69
N GLU A 83 -11.97 4.62 15.78
CA GLU A 83 -12.01 5.75 16.71
C GLU A 83 -13.03 6.81 16.32
N THR A 84 -13.29 6.98 15.03
CA THR A 84 -14.25 7.96 14.53
C THR A 84 -15.68 7.45 14.51
N ALA A 85 -15.86 6.17 14.68
CA ALA A 85 -17.18 5.56 14.76
C ALA A 85 -17.78 5.70 16.15
#